data_903f3b81d56e5dab40692904278cf6be
#
_entry.id   903f3b81d56e5dab40692904278cf6be
#
_cell.length_a   1.000
_cell.length_b   1.000
_cell.length_c   1.000
_cell.angle_alpha   90.00
_cell.angle_beta   90.00
_cell.angle_gamma   90.00
#
_symmetry.space_group_name_H-M   'P 1'
#
loop_
_entity.id
_entity.type
_entity.pdbx_description
1 polymer ?
#
loop_
_entity_poly.entity_id
_entity_poly.type
_entity_poly.pdbx_seq_one_letter_code
_entity_poly.pdbx_strand_id
1 'polypeptide(L)' 'KIIVAEGAKVGRESNFHTADCSMITHLITDYSADAETVAYLKSIGVKVLFIS' A
#
# COMPACT_ATOMS: atom_id res chain seq x y z
N LYS A 1 -0.95 10.74 -5.32
CA LYS A 1 -2.09 10.35 -4.51
C LYS A 1 -1.61 9.65 -3.25
N ILE A 2 -2.06 10.10 -2.12
CA ILE A 2 -1.68 9.53 -0.83
C ILE A 2 -2.83 8.68 -0.32
N ILE A 3 -2.53 7.45 0.05
CA ILE A 3 -3.50 6.51 0.56
C ILE A 3 -3.22 6.27 2.04
N VAL A 4 -4.26 6.32 2.86
CA VAL A 4 -4.18 5.93 4.26
C VAL A 4 -5.10 4.73 4.44
N ALA A 5 -4.55 3.61 4.84
CA ALA A 5 -5.33 2.38 4.93
C ALA A 5 -4.85 1.52 6.09
N GLU A 6 -5.79 0.83 6.74
CA GLU A 6 -5.44 -0.15 7.75
C GLU A 6 -4.62 -1.28 7.11
N GLY A 7 -3.59 -1.71 7.82
CA GLY A 7 -2.73 -2.77 7.30
C GLY A 7 -3.48 -4.05 6.99
N ALA A 8 -4.49 -4.37 7.77
CA ALA A 8 -5.29 -5.57 7.55
C ALA A 8 -5.96 -5.57 6.17
N LYS A 9 -6.13 -4.42 5.56
CA LYS A 9 -6.76 -4.30 4.25
C LYS A 9 -5.76 -4.23 3.12
N VAL A 10 -4.50 -4.02 3.42
CA VAL A 10 -3.45 -3.99 2.41
C VAL A 10 -3.17 -5.40 1.95
N GLY A 11 -3.26 -5.65 0.67
CA GLY A 11 -3.10 -6.98 0.12
C GLY A 11 -4.40 -7.71 -0.12
N ARG A 12 -5.50 -7.15 0.32
CA ARG A 12 -6.80 -7.71 0.00
C ARG A 12 -7.15 -7.42 -1.45
N GLU A 13 -7.88 -8.33 -2.05
CA GLU A 13 -8.12 -8.32 -3.48
C GLU A 13 -8.74 -7.06 -4.03
N SER A 14 -9.49 -6.34 -3.23
CA SER A 14 -10.23 -5.19 -3.72
C SER A 14 -9.59 -3.84 -3.42
N ASN A 15 -8.45 -3.82 -2.74
CA ASN A 15 -7.92 -2.55 -2.25
C ASN A 15 -7.01 -1.83 -3.23
N PHE A 16 -6.24 -2.55 -4.00
CA PHE A 16 -5.27 -1.94 -4.91
C PHE A 16 -5.43 -2.53 -6.29
N HIS A 17 -6.30 -1.91 -7.08
CA HIS A 17 -6.45 -2.29 -8.47
C HIS A 17 -5.36 -1.64 -9.28
N THR A 18 -4.98 -2.30 -10.34
CA THR A 18 -3.81 -1.89 -11.12
C THR A 18 -3.87 -0.44 -11.60
N ALA A 19 -5.05 0.02 -11.99
CA ALA A 19 -5.18 1.39 -12.48
C ALA A 19 -4.89 2.42 -11.39
N ASP A 20 -5.28 2.11 -10.17
CA ASP A 20 -5.08 3.02 -9.05
C ASP A 20 -3.66 2.99 -8.54
N CYS A 21 -3.01 1.83 -8.58
CA CYS A 21 -1.64 1.71 -8.07
C CYS A 21 -0.68 2.66 -8.77
N SER A 22 -0.86 2.88 -10.07
CA SER A 22 0.05 3.73 -10.81
C SER A 22 -0.03 5.19 -10.40
N MET A 23 -1.09 5.57 -9.70
CA MET A 23 -1.30 6.96 -9.27
C MET A 23 -0.95 7.18 -7.81
N ILE A 24 -0.64 6.13 -7.08
CA ILE A 24 -0.31 6.26 -5.67
C ILE A 24 1.14 6.67 -5.53
N THR A 25 1.39 7.71 -4.76
CA THR A 25 2.74 8.15 -4.45
C THR A 25 3.17 7.71 -3.05
N HIS A 26 2.23 7.65 -2.13
CA HIS A 26 2.52 7.31 -0.73
C HIS A 26 1.43 6.41 -0.19
N LEU A 27 1.83 5.46 0.63
CA LEU A 27 0.90 4.64 1.41
C LEU A 27 1.26 4.79 2.88
N ILE A 28 0.28 5.17 3.69
CA ILE A 28 0.43 5.22 5.14
C ILE A 28 -0.40 4.09 5.71
N THR A 29 0.24 3.18 6.42
CA THR A 29 -0.42 1.99 6.91
C THR A 29 0.21 1.54 8.23
N ASP A 30 -0.16 0.37 8.71
CA ASP A 30 0.43 -0.20 9.93
C ASP A 30 1.13 -1.51 9.62
N TYR A 31 1.75 -2.10 10.64
CA TYR A 31 2.61 -3.27 10.44
C TYR A 31 1.84 -4.56 10.17
N SER A 32 0.52 -4.53 10.19
CA SER A 32 -0.25 -5.71 9.80
C SER A 32 -0.40 -5.84 8.29
N ALA A 33 0.13 -4.88 7.53
CA ALA A 33 0.05 -4.91 6.07
C ALA A 33 0.81 -6.11 5.52
N ASP A 34 0.27 -6.68 4.44
CA ASP A 34 0.87 -7.81 3.78
C ASP A 34 2.25 -7.45 3.23
N ALA A 35 3.27 -8.20 3.65
CA ALA A 35 4.65 -7.88 3.31
C ALA A 35 4.91 -7.95 1.81
N GLU A 36 4.30 -8.90 1.12
CA GLU A 36 4.49 -9.02 -0.32
C GLU A 36 3.88 -7.84 -1.06
N THR A 37 2.71 -7.41 -0.64
CA THR A 37 2.05 -6.26 -1.25
C THR A 37 2.85 -4.99 -1.00
N VAL A 38 3.35 -4.82 0.21
CA VAL A 38 4.20 -3.67 0.54
C VAL A 38 5.45 -3.66 -0.34
N ALA A 39 6.09 -4.82 -0.48
CA ALA A 39 7.29 -4.93 -1.31
C ALA A 39 6.98 -4.57 -2.77
N TYR A 40 5.85 -5.04 -3.27
CA TYR A 40 5.44 -4.72 -4.63
C TYR A 40 5.25 -3.21 -4.81
N LEU A 41 4.54 -2.58 -3.88
CA LEU A 41 4.29 -1.15 -3.97
C LEU A 41 5.59 -0.36 -3.93
N LYS A 42 6.52 -0.76 -3.08
CA LYS A 42 7.83 -0.11 -3.05
C LYS A 42 8.57 -0.27 -4.37
N SER A 43 8.43 -1.42 -5.00
CA SER A 43 9.13 -1.71 -6.24
C SER A 43 8.66 -0.82 -7.40
N ILE A 44 7.43 -0.34 -7.34
CA ILE A 44 6.89 0.55 -8.37
C ILE A 44 6.98 2.02 -7.97
N GLY A 45 7.70 2.32 -6.89
CA GLY A 45 8.00 3.70 -6.53
C GLY A 45 7.11 4.31 -5.46
N VAL A 46 6.24 3.53 -4.85
CA VAL A 46 5.38 4.03 -3.77
C VAL A 46 6.19 4.11 -2.48
N LYS A 47 6.10 5.24 -1.79
CA LYS A 47 6.71 5.36 -0.47
C LYS A 47 5.74 4.86 0.58
N VAL A 48 6.17 3.88 1.36
CA VAL A 48 5.33 3.26 2.37
C VAL A 48 5.78 3.71 3.75
N LEU A 49 4.85 4.26 4.52
CA LEU A 49 5.10 4.74 5.86
C LEU A 49 4.26 3.93 6.84
N PHE A 50 4.89 3.48 7.91
CA PHE A 50 4.21 2.67 8.92
C PHE A 50 3.96 3.51 10.17
N ILE A 51 2.72 3.50 10.64
CA ILE A 51 2.34 4.24 11.83
C ILE A 51 1.83 3.30 12.92
N SER A 52 2.66 2.39 13.31
CA SER A 52 2.39 1.35 14.28
C SER A 52 1.61 0.18 13.65
#